data_945542431c9c62cd70ffc826f905f5c4
#
_entry.id   945542431c9c62cd70ffc826f905f5c4
#
_cell.length_a   1.000
_cell.length_b   1.000
_cell.length_c   1.000
_cell.angle_alpha   90.00
_cell.angle_beta   90.00
_cell.angle_gamma   90.00
#
_symmetry.space_group_name_H-M   'P 1'
#
loop_
_entity.id
_entity.type
_entity.pdbx_description
1 polymer ?
#
loop_
_entity_poly.entity_id
_entity_poly.type
_entity_poly.pdbx_seq_one_letter_code
_entity_poly.pdbx_strand_id
1 'polypeptide(L)'
;LLNEGNMGSNKATIDFFNYETGKYMRNIYPSRNPDVVKELGDVGNEIAVYGDKLYAVINCSHYVEVMDVHTAKHIGSIDILNCRYIVFNKGKAYISSYAGPVQIDPNSRPGKVVEVDTASLQITREVVVGYQPEEMVVTDGKLYVANSGGYRYPNYDTTVSVIDLET
;
A
#
# COMPACT_ATOMS: atom_id res chain seq x y z
N LEU A 1 10.77 -8.51 5.14
CA LEU A 1 11.13 -7.09 5.25
C LEU A 1 10.95 -6.42 3.90
N LEU A 2 10.31 -5.25 3.89
CA LEU A 2 10.26 -4.36 2.73
C LEU A 2 11.32 -3.26 2.92
N ASN A 3 12.14 -3.05 1.90
CA ASN A 3 13.08 -1.93 1.85
C ASN A 3 12.51 -0.87 0.92
N GLU A 4 12.37 0.35 1.42
CA GLU A 4 11.71 1.45 0.74
C GLU A 4 12.37 1.81 -0.61
N GLY A 5 13.69 1.89 -0.65
CA GLY A 5 14.43 2.50 -1.75
C GLY A 5 14.36 4.02 -1.71
N ASN A 6 14.99 4.66 -2.68
CA ASN A 6 14.92 6.12 -2.85
C ASN A 6 13.95 6.47 -3.97
N MET A 7 13.14 7.49 -3.78
CA MET A 7 12.21 7.99 -4.79
C MET A 7 12.93 8.31 -6.12
N GLY A 8 12.39 7.80 -7.22
CA GLY A 8 12.99 7.91 -8.55
C GLY A 8 14.07 6.87 -8.87
N SER A 9 14.42 5.99 -7.91
CA SER A 9 15.49 5.00 -8.11
C SER A 9 14.99 3.65 -8.62
N ASN A 10 13.71 3.35 -8.46
CA ASN A 10 13.11 2.04 -8.74
C ASN A 10 13.84 0.89 -8.01
N LYS A 11 14.08 1.07 -6.70
CA LYS A 11 14.93 0.19 -5.88
C LYS A 11 14.24 -0.34 -4.60
N ALA A 12 12.92 -0.34 -4.55
CA ALA A 12 12.22 -1.08 -3.52
C ALA A 12 12.53 -2.58 -3.63
N THR A 13 12.76 -3.25 -2.50
CA THR A 13 13.10 -4.68 -2.48
C THR A 13 12.42 -5.39 -1.33
N ILE A 14 12.24 -6.71 -1.47
CA ILE A 14 11.80 -7.58 -0.39
C ILE A 14 12.95 -8.48 0.03
N ASP A 15 13.28 -8.46 1.32
CA ASP A 15 14.24 -9.36 1.93
C ASP A 15 13.51 -10.40 2.79
N PHE A 16 14.09 -11.59 2.90
CA PHE A 16 13.56 -12.67 3.71
C PHE A 16 14.55 -13.10 4.79
N PHE A 17 14.07 -13.24 6.02
CA PHE A 17 14.83 -13.79 7.13
C PHE A 17 14.14 -15.04 7.67
N ASN A 18 14.86 -16.14 7.67
CA ASN A 18 14.40 -17.39 8.27
C ASN A 18 14.86 -17.44 9.74
N TYR A 19 13.92 -17.37 10.67
CA TYR A 19 14.19 -17.35 12.12
C TYR A 19 14.74 -18.67 12.65
N GLU A 20 14.40 -19.82 12.03
CA GLU A 20 14.84 -21.14 12.47
C GLU A 20 16.32 -21.39 12.10
N THR A 21 16.71 -20.97 10.91
CA THR A 21 18.06 -21.22 10.37
C THR A 21 18.99 -20.02 10.50
N GLY A 22 18.48 -18.84 10.86
CA GLY A 22 19.22 -17.59 10.87
C GLY A 22 19.61 -17.09 9.47
N LYS A 23 19.09 -17.70 8.41
CA LYS A 23 19.45 -17.36 7.03
C LYS A 23 18.73 -16.07 6.59
N TYR A 24 19.52 -15.10 6.11
CA TYR A 24 19.02 -13.86 5.51
C TYR A 24 19.24 -13.87 3.99
N MET A 25 18.19 -13.57 3.23
CA MET A 25 18.23 -13.48 1.77
C MET A 25 17.74 -12.12 1.32
N ARG A 26 18.56 -11.43 0.54
CA ARG A 26 18.27 -10.07 0.04
C ARG A 26 17.58 -10.12 -1.30
N ASN A 27 16.68 -9.15 -1.52
CA ASN A 27 16.02 -8.91 -2.80
C ASN A 27 15.48 -10.19 -3.45
N ILE A 28 14.60 -10.88 -2.73
CA ILE A 28 14.10 -12.20 -3.17
C ILE A 28 13.10 -12.10 -4.35
N TYR A 29 12.46 -10.95 -4.56
CA TYR A 29 11.37 -10.80 -5.54
C TYR A 29 11.78 -11.19 -6.96
N PRO A 30 12.89 -10.68 -7.56
CA PRO A 30 13.29 -11.06 -8.92
C PRO A 30 13.60 -12.55 -9.06
N SER A 31 14.22 -13.15 -8.04
CA SER A 31 14.58 -14.57 -8.09
C SER A 31 13.38 -15.51 -7.98
N ARG A 32 12.29 -15.04 -7.38
CA ARG A 32 11.02 -15.78 -7.25
C ARG A 32 10.11 -15.57 -8.47
N ASN A 33 10.32 -14.49 -9.21
CA ASN A 33 9.47 -14.04 -10.31
C ASN A 33 10.30 -13.73 -11.58
N PRO A 34 11.03 -14.72 -12.14
CA PRO A 34 11.95 -14.50 -13.26
C PRO A 34 11.23 -14.07 -14.55
N ASP A 35 9.94 -14.39 -14.68
CA ASP A 35 9.10 -14.10 -15.84
C ASP A 35 8.25 -12.82 -15.67
N VAL A 36 8.39 -12.13 -14.54
CA VAL A 36 7.73 -10.86 -14.24
C VAL A 36 8.75 -9.73 -14.31
N VAL A 37 8.35 -8.50 -14.00
CA VAL A 37 9.24 -7.34 -13.98
C VAL A 37 10.39 -7.57 -13.00
N LYS A 38 11.63 -7.23 -13.39
CA LYS A 38 12.85 -7.50 -12.62
C LYS A 38 12.94 -6.77 -11.28
N GLU A 39 12.27 -5.63 -11.15
CA GLU A 39 12.30 -4.79 -9.95
C GLU A 39 10.93 -4.76 -9.30
N LEU A 40 10.89 -4.70 -7.97
CA LEU A 40 9.64 -4.56 -7.22
C LEU A 40 8.99 -3.19 -7.42
N GLY A 41 9.75 -2.17 -7.80
CA GLY A 41 9.25 -0.84 -8.09
C GLY A 41 9.92 0.27 -7.31
N ASP A 42 9.27 1.43 -7.28
CA ASP A 42 9.80 2.66 -6.69
C ASP A 42 9.02 3.02 -5.41
N VAL A 43 9.74 3.16 -4.32
CA VAL A 43 9.25 3.44 -2.96
C VAL A 43 8.28 2.38 -2.42
N GLY A 44 8.83 1.37 -1.77
CA GLY A 44 8.05 0.40 -0.99
C GLY A 44 7.59 1.01 0.32
N ASN A 45 6.30 1.32 0.45
CA ASN A 45 5.75 2.04 1.59
C ASN A 45 5.32 1.12 2.74
N GLU A 46 4.65 0.01 2.41
CA GLU A 46 4.16 -0.94 3.41
C GLU A 46 4.17 -2.37 2.89
N ILE A 47 4.32 -3.33 3.80
CA ILE A 47 4.16 -4.76 3.55
C ILE A 47 3.22 -5.37 4.59
N ALA A 48 2.21 -6.09 4.14
CA ALA A 48 1.20 -6.68 5.01
C ALA A 48 0.81 -8.09 4.55
N VAL A 49 0.35 -8.92 5.49
CA VAL A 49 -0.13 -10.28 5.23
C VAL A 49 -1.62 -10.34 5.54
N TYR A 50 -2.37 -10.93 4.61
CA TYR A 50 -3.78 -11.25 4.84
C TYR A 50 -4.13 -12.58 4.17
N GLY A 51 -4.55 -13.57 4.99
CA GLY A 51 -4.77 -14.94 4.54
C GLY A 51 -3.48 -15.57 4.01
N ASP A 52 -3.53 -16.06 2.80
CA ASP A 52 -2.42 -16.69 2.07
C ASP A 52 -1.63 -15.72 1.17
N LYS A 53 -1.90 -14.42 1.30
CA LYS A 53 -1.33 -13.38 0.44
C LYS A 53 -0.44 -12.40 1.20
N LEU A 54 0.64 -12.00 0.54
CA LEU A 54 1.56 -10.95 0.94
C LEU A 54 1.33 -9.76 0.01
N TYR A 55 1.02 -8.60 0.60
CA TYR A 55 0.77 -7.36 -0.13
C TYR A 55 1.93 -6.40 0.10
N ALA A 56 2.50 -5.85 -0.97
CA ALA A 56 3.51 -4.80 -0.91
C ALA A 56 2.98 -3.55 -1.60
N VAL A 57 2.84 -2.47 -0.84
CA VAL A 57 2.37 -1.17 -1.34
C VAL A 57 3.56 -0.42 -1.93
N ILE A 58 3.53 -0.20 -3.25
CA ILE A 58 4.62 0.44 -3.99
C ILE A 58 4.17 1.83 -4.46
N ASN A 59 4.46 2.80 -3.61
CA ASN A 59 3.89 4.15 -3.67
C ASN A 59 4.14 4.87 -5.01
N CYS A 60 5.40 5.08 -5.38
CA CYS A 60 5.75 5.86 -6.57
C CYS A 60 5.64 5.06 -7.87
N SER A 61 5.45 3.75 -7.81
CA SER A 61 5.07 2.93 -8.96
C SER A 61 3.55 2.76 -9.08
N HIS A 62 2.78 3.30 -8.13
CA HIS A 62 1.33 3.42 -8.20
C HIS A 62 0.56 2.10 -8.22
N TYR A 63 1.05 1.08 -7.51
CA TYR A 63 0.35 -0.20 -7.40
C TYR A 63 0.64 -0.91 -6.08
N VAL A 64 -0.21 -1.88 -5.77
CA VAL A 64 0.02 -2.86 -4.72
C VAL A 64 0.36 -4.19 -5.37
N GLU A 65 1.56 -4.71 -5.11
CA GLU A 65 1.98 -6.04 -5.54
C GLU A 65 1.38 -7.08 -4.61
N VAL A 66 0.77 -8.13 -5.18
CA VAL A 66 0.16 -9.23 -4.42
C VAL A 66 0.89 -10.52 -4.75
N MET A 67 1.38 -11.18 -3.72
CA MET A 67 2.20 -12.39 -3.80
C MET A 67 1.64 -13.49 -2.90
N ASP A 68 2.00 -14.73 -3.20
CA ASP A 68 1.84 -15.84 -2.28
C ASP A 68 2.75 -15.65 -1.06
N VAL A 69 2.20 -15.75 0.15
CA VAL A 69 2.91 -15.42 1.39
C VAL A 69 4.08 -16.35 1.69
N HIS A 70 4.04 -17.61 1.24
CA HIS A 70 5.07 -18.61 1.52
C HIS A 70 6.22 -18.60 0.51
N THR A 71 5.91 -18.21 -0.73
CA THR A 71 6.86 -18.33 -1.84
C THR A 71 7.33 -16.99 -2.40
N ALA A 72 6.63 -15.90 -2.07
CA ALA A 72 6.77 -14.57 -2.66
C ALA A 72 6.59 -14.56 -4.19
N LYS A 73 5.85 -15.54 -4.72
CA LYS A 73 5.48 -15.57 -6.15
C LYS A 73 4.34 -14.61 -6.42
N HIS A 74 4.46 -13.87 -7.50
CA HIS A 74 3.44 -12.98 -8.02
C HIS A 74 2.09 -13.70 -8.24
N ILE A 75 1.03 -13.10 -7.73
CA ILE A 75 -0.37 -13.51 -7.97
C ILE A 75 -1.06 -12.48 -8.87
N GLY A 76 -0.82 -11.21 -8.64
CA GLY A 76 -1.42 -10.10 -9.36
C GLY A 76 -0.99 -8.76 -8.81
N SER A 77 -1.49 -7.68 -9.39
CA SER A 77 -1.27 -6.32 -8.93
C SER A 77 -2.57 -5.51 -8.95
N ILE A 78 -2.63 -4.44 -8.16
CA ILE A 78 -3.78 -3.55 -8.06
C ILE A 78 -3.27 -2.13 -8.31
N ASP A 79 -3.65 -1.53 -9.43
CA ASP A 79 -3.22 -0.18 -9.81
C ASP A 79 -3.95 0.88 -8.98
N ILE A 80 -3.22 1.62 -8.16
CA ILE A 80 -3.74 2.69 -7.31
C ILE A 80 -2.73 3.84 -7.28
N LEU A 81 -3.11 4.97 -7.85
CA LEU A 81 -2.25 6.17 -7.92
C LEU A 81 -1.80 6.60 -6.52
N ASN A 82 -0.48 6.65 -6.30
CA ASN A 82 0.13 7.02 -5.02
C ASN A 82 -0.54 6.36 -3.81
N CYS A 83 -0.62 5.02 -3.84
CA CYS A 83 -1.05 4.19 -2.70
C CYS A 83 -0.08 4.33 -1.54
N ARG A 84 -0.61 4.35 -0.30
CA ARG A 84 0.20 4.60 0.90
C ARG A 84 0.18 3.44 1.87
N TYR A 85 -0.94 3.16 2.49
CA TYR A 85 -1.10 2.15 3.54
C TYR A 85 -2.25 1.22 3.23
N ILE A 86 -2.22 0.01 3.79
CA ILE A 86 -3.23 -1.02 3.58
C ILE A 86 -3.67 -1.64 4.90
N VAL A 87 -4.98 -1.78 5.08
CA VAL A 87 -5.57 -2.55 6.19
C VAL A 87 -6.66 -3.48 5.67
N PHE A 88 -7.03 -4.47 6.45
CA PHE A 88 -7.96 -5.51 6.01
C PHE A 88 -9.15 -5.68 6.96
N ASN A 89 -10.31 -6.01 6.40
CA ASN A 89 -11.50 -6.40 7.16
C ASN A 89 -12.42 -7.30 6.32
N LYS A 90 -12.82 -8.45 6.86
CA LYS A 90 -13.84 -9.35 6.29
C LYS A 90 -13.68 -9.61 4.78
N GLY A 91 -12.47 -9.96 4.32
CA GLY A 91 -12.18 -10.27 2.91
C GLY A 91 -12.01 -9.04 2.01
N LYS A 92 -11.95 -7.85 2.57
CA LYS A 92 -11.66 -6.60 1.87
C LYS A 92 -10.33 -6.02 2.32
N ALA A 93 -9.61 -5.40 1.39
CA ALA A 93 -8.48 -4.53 1.64
C ALA A 93 -8.90 -3.08 1.44
N TYR A 94 -8.44 -2.20 2.31
CA TYR A 94 -8.63 -0.75 2.22
C TYR A 94 -7.28 -0.11 2.07
N ILE A 95 -7.08 0.63 0.99
CA ILE A 95 -5.80 1.24 0.64
C ILE A 95 -5.96 2.76 0.58
N SER A 96 -5.17 3.49 1.38
CA SER A 96 -5.12 4.95 1.29
C SER A 96 -4.32 5.39 0.08
N SER A 97 -4.74 6.51 -0.54
CA SER A 97 -4.13 7.07 -1.73
C SER A 97 -4.20 8.59 -1.70
N TYR A 98 -3.10 9.24 -2.05
CA TYR A 98 -3.07 10.69 -2.23
C TYR A 98 -3.91 11.15 -3.42
N ALA A 99 -4.27 10.25 -4.33
CA ALA A 99 -4.97 10.55 -5.58
C ALA A 99 -4.30 11.63 -6.44
N GLY A 100 -3.04 11.94 -6.18
CA GLY A 100 -2.25 12.97 -6.84
C GLY A 100 -0.75 12.74 -6.66
N PRO A 101 0.12 13.60 -7.19
CA PRO A 101 1.56 13.44 -7.10
C PRO A 101 2.09 13.66 -5.67
N VAL A 102 3.25 13.04 -5.36
CA VAL A 102 4.03 13.32 -4.14
C VAL A 102 4.89 14.56 -4.40
N GLN A 103 4.32 15.73 -4.16
CA GLN A 103 5.00 17.03 -4.30
C GLN A 103 4.38 18.06 -3.36
N ILE A 104 5.15 19.09 -3.01
CA ILE A 104 4.63 20.20 -2.22
C ILE A 104 3.64 20.99 -3.08
N ASP A 105 2.37 20.94 -2.70
CA ASP A 105 1.28 21.67 -3.35
C ASP A 105 0.20 22.05 -2.34
N PRO A 106 0.11 23.33 -1.94
CA PRO A 106 -0.92 23.80 -1.01
C PRO A 106 -2.35 23.68 -1.55
N ASN A 107 -2.50 23.47 -2.86
CA ASN A 107 -3.79 23.33 -3.55
C ASN A 107 -4.08 21.89 -4.00
N SER A 108 -3.33 20.91 -3.51
CA SER A 108 -3.58 19.51 -3.83
C SER A 108 -5.02 19.11 -3.51
N ARG A 109 -5.57 18.21 -4.30
CA ARG A 109 -6.92 17.69 -4.08
C ARG A 109 -6.98 16.73 -2.89
N PRO A 110 -8.17 16.47 -2.31
CA PRO A 110 -8.37 15.42 -1.32
C PRO A 110 -7.93 14.06 -1.82
N GLY A 111 -7.47 13.24 -0.89
CA GLY A 111 -7.13 11.84 -1.15
C GLY A 111 -8.37 10.93 -1.12
N LYS A 112 -8.13 9.65 -1.21
CA LYS A 112 -9.20 8.65 -1.17
C LYS A 112 -8.75 7.38 -0.45
N VAL A 113 -9.72 6.57 -0.04
CA VAL A 113 -9.55 5.16 0.29
C VAL A 113 -10.14 4.34 -0.83
N VAL A 114 -9.40 3.32 -1.26
CA VAL A 114 -9.82 2.35 -2.28
C VAL A 114 -10.13 1.04 -1.59
N GLU A 115 -11.35 0.51 -1.77
CA GLU A 115 -11.75 -0.80 -1.30
C GLU A 115 -11.51 -1.83 -2.41
N VAL A 116 -10.86 -2.94 -2.05
CA VAL A 116 -10.51 -4.04 -2.95
C VAL A 116 -11.01 -5.36 -2.39
N ASP A 117 -11.62 -6.19 -3.20
CA ASP A 117 -11.94 -7.57 -2.87
C ASP A 117 -10.65 -8.42 -2.88
N THR A 118 -10.31 -9.05 -1.75
CA THR A 118 -9.03 -9.78 -1.62
C THR A 118 -8.97 -11.09 -2.39
N ALA A 119 -10.11 -11.64 -2.82
CA ALA A 119 -10.17 -12.87 -3.62
C ALA A 119 -9.96 -12.58 -5.10
N SER A 120 -10.66 -11.58 -5.64
CA SER A 120 -10.61 -11.21 -7.07
C SER A 120 -9.55 -10.15 -7.39
N LEU A 121 -9.02 -9.43 -6.40
CA LEU A 121 -8.14 -8.27 -6.51
C LEU A 121 -8.77 -7.09 -7.29
N GLN A 122 -10.09 -7.06 -7.38
CA GLN A 122 -10.81 -5.98 -8.07
C GLN A 122 -11.17 -4.85 -7.11
N ILE A 123 -11.01 -3.62 -7.57
CA ILE A 123 -11.51 -2.43 -6.87
C ILE A 123 -13.04 -2.49 -6.88
N THR A 124 -13.64 -2.40 -5.70
CA THR A 124 -15.09 -2.47 -5.51
C THR A 124 -15.72 -1.13 -5.16
N ARG A 125 -14.96 -0.24 -4.50
CA ARG A 125 -15.44 1.08 -4.09
C ARG A 125 -14.28 2.05 -3.88
N GLU A 126 -14.55 3.34 -4.05
CA GLU A 126 -13.65 4.43 -3.68
C GLU A 126 -14.40 5.46 -2.83
N VAL A 127 -13.76 5.96 -1.80
CA VAL A 127 -14.32 6.98 -0.89
C VAL A 127 -13.34 8.13 -0.77
N VAL A 128 -13.77 9.35 -1.08
CA VAL A 128 -12.98 10.58 -0.87
C VAL A 128 -12.88 10.83 0.64
N VAL A 129 -11.66 11.13 1.11
CA VAL A 129 -11.35 11.44 2.51
C VAL A 129 -10.65 12.80 2.60
N GLY A 130 -9.92 13.08 3.69
CA GLY A 130 -9.14 14.29 3.79
C GLY A 130 -7.91 14.31 2.88
N TYR A 131 -7.03 15.26 3.12
CA TYR A 131 -5.84 15.46 2.29
C TYR A 131 -4.71 14.54 2.71
N GLN A 132 -4.10 13.89 1.72
CA GLN A 132 -2.93 13.00 1.89
C GLN A 132 -3.13 12.02 3.05
N PRO A 133 -4.10 11.09 2.87
CA PRO A 133 -4.40 10.06 3.86
C PRO A 133 -3.21 9.10 3.99
N GLU A 134 -2.88 8.77 5.23
CA GLU A 134 -1.77 7.90 5.62
C GLU A 134 -2.30 6.61 6.26
N GLU A 135 -1.82 6.27 7.47
CA GLU A 135 -2.21 5.07 8.21
C GLU A 135 -3.71 5.04 8.52
N MET A 136 -4.18 3.82 8.63
CA MET A 136 -5.58 3.53 8.88
C MET A 136 -5.72 2.44 9.94
N VAL A 137 -6.88 2.41 10.60
CA VAL A 137 -7.24 1.33 11.53
C VAL A 137 -8.72 1.00 11.39
N VAL A 138 -9.03 -0.29 11.44
CA VAL A 138 -10.41 -0.79 11.49
C VAL A 138 -10.75 -1.16 12.94
N THR A 139 -11.82 -0.61 13.47
CA THR A 139 -12.40 -0.99 14.75
C THR A 139 -13.90 -0.73 14.76
N ASP A 140 -14.66 -1.60 15.43
CA ASP A 140 -16.12 -1.48 15.61
C ASP A 140 -16.89 -1.20 14.31
N GLY A 141 -16.54 -1.92 13.21
CA GLY A 141 -17.20 -1.77 11.91
C GLY A 141 -16.88 -0.47 11.17
N LYS A 142 -15.90 0.30 11.66
CA LYS A 142 -15.50 1.58 11.05
C LYS A 142 -14.04 1.57 10.69
N LEU A 143 -13.71 2.28 9.61
CA LEU A 143 -12.36 2.59 9.19
C LEU A 143 -12.03 4.04 9.54
N TYR A 144 -10.99 4.23 10.33
CA TYR A 144 -10.44 5.53 10.69
C TYR A 144 -9.20 5.78 9.84
N VAL A 145 -9.12 6.95 9.22
CA VAL A 145 -8.07 7.33 8.27
C VAL A 145 -7.41 8.61 8.73
N ALA A 146 -6.11 8.57 9.02
CA ALA A 146 -5.35 9.76 9.37
C ALA A 146 -5.08 10.60 8.12
N ASN A 147 -5.46 11.88 8.12
CA ASN A 147 -5.20 12.80 7.04
C ASN A 147 -4.09 13.76 7.47
N SER A 148 -2.92 13.65 6.85
CA SER A 148 -1.74 14.45 7.24
C SER A 148 -1.64 15.78 6.50
N GLY A 149 -2.05 15.80 5.23
CA GLY A 149 -1.77 16.94 4.36
C GLY A 149 -0.28 17.28 4.30
N GLY A 150 0.61 16.29 4.51
CA GLY A 150 2.04 16.51 4.75
C GLY A 150 2.77 17.26 3.63
N TYR A 151 2.30 17.15 2.37
CA TYR A 151 2.82 17.88 1.22
C TYR A 151 2.01 19.14 0.87
N ARG A 152 1.02 19.53 1.70
CA ARG A 152 0.22 20.75 1.49
C ARG A 152 0.76 21.98 2.23
N TYR A 153 2.04 22.03 2.50
CA TYR A 153 2.63 23.18 3.17
C TYR A 153 2.18 24.53 2.54
N PRO A 154 1.73 25.53 3.34
CA PRO A 154 1.57 25.48 4.81
C PRO A 154 0.18 24.97 5.28
N ASN A 155 -0.67 24.49 4.39
CA ASN A 155 -2.09 24.12 4.65
C ASN A 155 -2.23 22.64 5.03
N TYR A 156 -1.52 22.18 6.06
CA TYR A 156 -1.62 20.80 6.55
C TYR A 156 -3.05 20.38 6.88
N ASP A 157 -3.35 19.09 6.74
CA ASP A 157 -4.56 18.49 7.28
C ASP A 157 -4.25 17.90 8.67
N THR A 158 -5.18 18.00 9.59
CA THR A 158 -5.06 17.50 10.97
C THR A 158 -6.32 16.73 11.37
N THR A 159 -7.01 16.16 10.37
CA THR A 159 -8.28 15.48 10.58
C THR A 159 -8.13 13.97 10.55
N VAL A 160 -9.14 13.28 11.06
CA VAL A 160 -9.36 11.85 10.88
C VAL A 160 -10.69 11.67 10.16
N SER A 161 -10.67 11.02 9.00
CA SER A 161 -11.89 10.61 8.33
C SER A 161 -12.40 9.30 8.91
N VAL A 162 -13.72 9.16 9.04
CA VAL A 162 -14.37 7.94 9.54
C VAL A 162 -15.30 7.41 8.46
N ILE A 163 -15.09 6.17 8.05
CA ILE A 163 -15.90 5.46 7.05
C ILE A 163 -16.62 4.32 7.75
N ASP A 164 -17.93 4.27 7.63
CA ASP A 164 -18.74 3.14 8.07
C ASP A 164 -18.58 2.00 7.05
N LEU A 165 -18.21 0.80 7.52
CA LEU A 165 -17.97 -0.36 6.65
C LEU A 165 -19.18 -1.28 6.50
N GLU A 166 -20.28 -0.97 7.19
CA GLU A 166 -21.51 -1.77 7.21
C GLU A 166 -22.62 -1.19 6.31
N THR A 167 -22.40 0.02 5.73
CA THR A 167 -23.39 0.75 4.91
C THR A 167 -22.98 0.88 3.44
#